data_d9bff78ce64de3264f81a4694325eb47
#
_entry.id   d9bff78ce64de3264f81a4694325eb47
#
_cell.length_a   1.000
_cell.length_b   1.000
_cell.length_c   1.000
_cell.angle_alpha   90.00
_cell.angle_beta   90.00
_cell.angle_gamma   90.00
#
_symmetry.space_group_name_H-M   'P 1'
#
loop_
_entity.id
_entity.type
_entity.pdbx_description
1 polymer ?
#
loop_
_entity_poly.entity_id
_entity_poly.type
_entity_poly.pdbx_seq_one_letter_code
_entity_poly.pdbx_strand_id
1 'polypeptide(L)'
;MMRDPRYIFNKIISKDVGILLKQNLHPSLRVVILMILTAGIAYPLLLVLIGNITLPFQSTGSMLTLDGRIIGSKLIAQEFKSEKLFHVRPASNSTSTVDPHITPEDAYAQVPRISKVTGLPVSTLKTAIQFNIEKNKVSNILVFAPPYVNVLEVNIQLISGYPDVYH
;
A
#
# COMPACT_ATOMS: atom_id res chain seq x y z
N MET A 1 -24.94 -40.92 -59.68
CA MET A 1 -23.83 -40.30 -58.99
C MET A 1 -24.33 -39.97 -57.57
N MET A 2 -24.24 -40.91 -56.62
CA MET A 2 -24.68 -40.77 -55.22
C MET A 2 -23.70 -39.85 -54.51
N ARG A 3 -24.19 -38.74 -54.02
CA ARG A 3 -23.37 -37.86 -53.12
C ARG A 3 -23.17 -38.59 -51.77
N ASP A 4 -21.90 -38.63 -51.31
CA ASP A 4 -21.48 -39.27 -50.07
C ASP A 4 -22.38 -38.80 -48.89
N PRO A 5 -23.06 -39.69 -48.17
CA PRO A 5 -23.91 -39.36 -47.03
C PRO A 5 -23.18 -38.55 -45.96
N ARG A 6 -21.85 -38.72 -45.80
CA ARG A 6 -21.02 -37.96 -44.85
C ARG A 6 -20.90 -36.48 -45.24
N TYR A 7 -20.86 -36.18 -46.53
CA TYR A 7 -20.78 -34.82 -47.03
C TYR A 7 -22.07 -34.03 -46.69
N ILE A 8 -23.23 -34.66 -46.87
CA ILE A 8 -24.53 -34.08 -46.57
C ILE A 8 -24.67 -33.83 -45.07
N PHE A 9 -24.30 -34.84 -44.25
CA PHE A 9 -24.33 -34.77 -42.80
C PHE A 9 -23.44 -33.62 -42.23
N ASN A 10 -22.18 -33.54 -42.68
CA ASN A 10 -21.24 -32.49 -42.28
C ASN A 10 -21.71 -31.11 -42.72
N LYS A 11 -22.32 -30.95 -43.86
CA LYS A 11 -22.85 -29.69 -44.35
C LYS A 11 -24.07 -29.22 -43.57
N ILE A 12 -24.95 -30.12 -43.14
CA ILE A 12 -26.11 -29.79 -42.29
C ILE A 12 -25.62 -29.38 -40.92
N ILE A 13 -24.75 -30.17 -40.28
CA ILE A 13 -24.22 -29.82 -38.92
C ILE A 13 -23.49 -28.48 -38.93
N SER A 14 -22.64 -28.23 -39.92
CA SER A 14 -21.90 -26.96 -39.99
C SER A 14 -22.82 -25.74 -40.13
N LYS A 15 -23.94 -25.91 -40.88
CA LYS A 15 -24.93 -24.85 -41.06
C LYS A 15 -25.73 -24.59 -39.79
N ASP A 16 -26.16 -25.66 -39.10
CA ASP A 16 -26.93 -25.52 -37.84
C ASP A 16 -26.07 -24.97 -36.71
N VAL A 17 -24.81 -25.43 -36.58
CA VAL A 17 -23.85 -24.86 -35.65
C VAL A 17 -23.58 -23.37 -35.92
N GLY A 18 -23.43 -22.99 -37.20
CA GLY A 18 -23.24 -21.60 -37.61
C GLY A 18 -24.43 -20.69 -37.25
N ILE A 19 -25.66 -21.19 -37.41
CA ILE A 19 -26.88 -20.49 -37.04
C ILE A 19 -26.98 -20.34 -35.53
N LEU A 20 -26.74 -21.41 -34.75
CA LEU A 20 -26.75 -21.41 -33.29
C LEU A 20 -25.70 -20.48 -32.71
N LEU A 21 -24.49 -20.46 -33.25
CA LEU A 21 -23.45 -19.53 -32.85
C LEU A 21 -23.86 -18.09 -33.09
N LYS A 22 -24.39 -17.78 -34.28
CA LYS A 22 -24.81 -16.43 -34.65
C LYS A 22 -25.98 -15.93 -33.77
N GLN A 23 -26.94 -16.79 -33.45
CA GLN A 23 -28.09 -16.46 -32.61
C GLN A 23 -27.70 -16.18 -31.16
N ASN A 24 -26.70 -16.91 -30.60
CA ASN A 24 -26.30 -16.81 -29.22
C ASN A 24 -25.15 -15.83 -29.00
N LEU A 25 -24.39 -15.47 -30.02
CA LEU A 25 -23.23 -14.60 -29.91
C LEU A 25 -23.60 -13.18 -29.42
N HIS A 26 -24.66 -12.60 -29.96
CA HIS A 26 -25.10 -11.27 -29.57
C HIS A 26 -25.58 -11.17 -28.11
N PRO A 27 -26.44 -12.07 -27.61
CA PRO A 27 -26.83 -12.03 -26.20
C PRO A 27 -25.65 -12.35 -25.27
N SER A 28 -24.80 -13.30 -25.62
CA SER A 28 -23.60 -13.63 -24.83
C SER A 28 -22.64 -12.43 -24.73
N LEU A 29 -22.39 -11.75 -25.85
CA LEU A 29 -21.54 -10.55 -25.87
C LEU A 29 -22.11 -9.43 -25.00
N ARG A 30 -23.44 -9.23 -25.01
CA ARG A 30 -24.10 -8.24 -24.13
C ARG A 30 -23.89 -8.54 -22.66
N VAL A 31 -24.03 -9.81 -22.28
CA VAL A 31 -23.80 -10.24 -20.87
C VAL A 31 -22.34 -10.02 -20.47
N VAL A 32 -21.38 -10.39 -21.34
CA VAL A 32 -19.95 -10.16 -21.08
C VAL A 32 -19.64 -8.66 -20.92
N ILE A 33 -20.15 -7.83 -21.82
CA ILE A 33 -19.97 -6.36 -21.70
C ILE A 33 -20.59 -5.84 -20.41
N LEU A 34 -21.80 -6.27 -20.06
CA LEU A 34 -22.45 -5.88 -18.82
C LEU A 34 -21.62 -6.28 -17.57
N MET A 35 -21.07 -7.50 -17.58
CA MET A 35 -20.20 -7.97 -16.49
C MET A 35 -18.91 -7.16 -16.40
N ILE A 36 -18.29 -6.82 -17.52
CA ILE A 36 -17.09 -5.96 -17.55
C ILE A 36 -17.40 -4.58 -17.01
N LEU A 37 -18.51 -3.99 -17.41
CA LEU A 37 -18.93 -2.66 -16.93
C LEU A 37 -19.25 -2.66 -15.44
N THR A 38 -19.98 -3.67 -14.96
CA THR A 38 -20.38 -3.72 -13.54
C THR A 38 -19.22 -4.13 -12.65
N ALA A 39 -18.53 -5.24 -12.92
CA ALA A 39 -17.46 -5.75 -12.08
C ALA A 39 -16.11 -5.07 -12.33
N GLY A 40 -15.83 -4.66 -13.58
CA GLY A 40 -14.55 -4.03 -13.95
C GLY A 40 -14.51 -2.52 -13.74
N ILE A 41 -15.63 -1.83 -13.80
CA ILE A 41 -15.67 -0.37 -13.70
C ILE A 41 -16.53 0.09 -12.53
N ALA A 42 -17.81 -0.23 -12.50
CA ALA A 42 -18.73 0.32 -11.51
C ALA A 42 -18.37 -0.12 -10.08
N TYR A 43 -18.04 -1.38 -9.86
CA TYR A 43 -17.68 -1.90 -8.55
C TYR A 43 -16.36 -1.31 -8.01
N PRO A 44 -15.23 -1.27 -8.74
CA PRO A 44 -14.02 -0.60 -8.26
C PRO A 44 -14.22 0.90 -7.96
N LEU A 45 -14.96 1.62 -8.80
CA LEU A 45 -15.25 3.03 -8.54
C LEU A 45 -16.08 3.21 -7.27
N LEU A 46 -17.05 2.34 -7.02
CA LEU A 46 -17.83 2.33 -5.77
C LEU A 46 -16.93 2.11 -4.56
N LEU A 47 -15.99 1.16 -4.61
CA LEU A 47 -15.03 0.91 -3.52
C LEU A 47 -14.12 2.13 -3.26
N VAL A 48 -13.63 2.77 -4.32
CA VAL A 48 -12.83 4.01 -4.19
C VAL A 48 -13.65 5.12 -3.53
N LEU A 49 -14.91 5.29 -3.93
CA LEU A 49 -15.81 6.29 -3.32
C LEU A 49 -16.03 6.01 -1.83
N ILE A 50 -16.35 4.77 -1.48
CA ILE A 50 -16.54 4.37 -0.09
C ILE A 50 -15.24 4.57 0.71
N GLY A 51 -14.09 4.14 0.17
CA GLY A 51 -12.78 4.31 0.80
C GLY A 51 -12.44 5.77 1.08
N ASN A 52 -12.70 6.66 0.12
CA ASN A 52 -12.44 8.10 0.30
C ASN A 52 -13.34 8.76 1.36
N ILE A 53 -14.56 8.25 1.55
CA ILE A 53 -15.50 8.78 2.56
C ILE A 53 -15.18 8.21 3.96
N THR A 54 -14.90 6.91 4.05
CA THR A 54 -14.73 6.23 5.33
C THR A 54 -13.31 6.31 5.89
N LEU A 55 -12.30 6.23 5.01
CA LEU A 55 -10.88 6.15 5.36
C LEU A 55 -10.03 7.07 4.45
N PRO A 56 -10.26 8.41 4.48
CA PRO A 56 -9.64 9.34 3.54
C PRO A 56 -8.10 9.32 3.60
N PHE A 57 -7.51 9.20 4.78
CA PHE A 57 -6.06 9.14 4.94
C PHE A 57 -5.45 7.89 4.29
N GLN A 58 -6.06 6.73 4.48
CA GLN A 58 -5.59 5.46 3.91
C GLN A 58 -5.83 5.39 2.40
N SER A 59 -6.97 5.86 1.92
CA SER A 59 -7.34 5.85 0.49
C SER A 59 -6.43 6.74 -0.35
N THR A 60 -5.85 7.79 0.24
CA THR A 60 -4.88 8.69 -0.41
C THR A 60 -3.42 8.26 -0.23
N GLY A 61 -3.17 7.02 0.23
CA GLY A 61 -1.83 6.45 0.36
C GLY A 61 -1.11 6.83 1.65
N SER A 62 -1.84 7.23 2.71
CA SER A 62 -1.28 7.56 4.03
C SER A 62 -0.13 8.56 3.96
N MET A 63 -0.31 9.63 3.16
CA MET A 63 0.71 10.65 2.95
C MET A 63 0.93 11.48 4.22
N LEU A 64 2.19 11.65 4.59
CA LEU A 64 2.62 12.50 5.70
C LEU A 64 3.11 13.85 5.18
N THR A 65 2.72 14.91 5.86
CA THR A 65 3.07 16.29 5.52
C THR A 65 3.89 16.94 6.63
N LEU A 66 4.83 17.78 6.23
CA LEU A 66 5.59 18.67 7.12
C LEU A 66 5.55 20.07 6.50
N ASP A 67 5.14 21.06 7.25
CA ASP A 67 5.00 22.48 6.82
C ASP A 67 4.19 22.63 5.50
N GLY A 68 3.13 21.82 5.36
CA GLY A 68 2.25 21.85 4.19
C GLY A 68 2.80 21.14 2.93
N ARG A 69 4.01 20.55 3.01
CA ARG A 69 4.62 19.78 1.91
C ARG A 69 4.50 18.29 2.19
N ILE A 70 4.18 17.52 1.18
CA ILE A 70 4.18 16.06 1.27
C ILE A 70 5.64 15.59 1.36
N ILE A 71 5.97 14.91 2.46
CA ILE A 71 7.32 14.36 2.69
C ILE A 71 7.41 12.91 2.21
N GLY A 72 6.33 12.14 2.36
CA GLY A 72 6.31 10.75 1.94
C GLY A 72 5.07 10.03 2.43
N SER A 73 4.98 8.73 2.13
CA SER A 73 3.94 7.86 2.64
C SER A 73 4.40 7.14 3.92
N LYS A 74 3.50 7.04 4.90
CA LYS A 74 3.71 6.22 6.10
C LYS A 74 4.04 4.76 5.78
N LEU A 75 3.62 4.27 4.60
CA LEU A 75 3.73 2.88 4.17
C LEU A 75 5.02 2.56 3.40
N ILE A 76 5.83 3.59 3.06
CA ILE A 76 7.01 3.43 2.22
C ILE A 76 8.23 3.97 2.96
N ALA A 77 9.29 3.17 3.04
CA ALA A 77 10.56 3.59 3.62
C ALA A 77 11.13 4.80 2.88
N GLN A 78 11.61 5.78 3.65
CA GLN A 78 12.38 6.90 3.15
C GLN A 78 13.83 6.72 3.59
N GLU A 79 14.78 6.89 2.66
CA GLU A 79 16.19 6.83 2.96
C GLU A 79 16.64 8.17 3.54
N PHE A 80 16.87 8.22 4.83
CA PHE A 80 17.44 9.38 5.52
C PHE A 80 18.96 9.24 5.60
N LYS A 81 19.69 10.22 5.04
CA LYS A 81 21.17 10.24 5.07
C LYS A 81 21.74 11.01 6.28
N SER A 82 20.89 11.76 6.99
CA SER A 82 21.32 12.60 8.09
C SER A 82 21.55 11.79 9.36
N GLU A 83 22.72 11.89 9.96
CA GLU A 83 23.08 11.31 11.26
C GLU A 83 22.20 11.80 12.42
N LYS A 84 21.49 12.92 12.23
CA LYS A 84 20.54 13.47 13.21
C LYS A 84 19.21 12.72 13.27
N LEU A 85 18.92 11.83 12.30
CA LEU A 85 17.63 11.18 12.14
C LEU A 85 17.73 9.66 12.37
N PHE A 86 16.57 9.05 12.64
CA PHE A 86 16.45 7.59 12.65
C PHE A 86 16.54 7.06 11.22
N HIS A 87 17.19 5.92 11.07
CA HIS A 87 17.35 5.23 9.79
C HIS A 87 16.58 3.92 9.81
N VAL A 88 16.07 3.53 8.66
CA VAL A 88 15.57 2.18 8.40
C VAL A 88 16.74 1.19 8.39
N ARG A 89 16.47 -0.11 8.49
CA ARG A 89 17.51 -1.13 8.36
C ARG A 89 18.19 -1.02 7.00
N PRO A 90 19.53 -1.21 6.93
CA PRO A 90 20.23 -1.32 5.66
C PRO A 90 19.65 -2.43 4.79
N ALA A 91 19.56 -2.20 3.49
CA ALA A 91 18.99 -3.15 2.52
C ALA A 91 19.68 -4.54 2.53
N SER A 92 20.92 -4.64 3.02
CA SER A 92 21.65 -5.91 3.16
C SER A 92 21.03 -6.88 4.18
N ASN A 93 20.22 -6.38 5.11
CA ASN A 93 19.62 -7.19 6.19
C ASN A 93 18.08 -7.26 6.13
N SER A 94 17.45 -6.63 5.14
CA SER A 94 16.01 -6.69 4.95
C SER A 94 15.68 -7.25 3.58
N THR A 95 14.73 -8.17 3.53
CA THR A 95 14.18 -8.74 2.29
C THR A 95 13.38 -7.71 1.48
N SER A 96 13.14 -6.53 2.05
CA SER A 96 12.38 -5.45 1.43
C SER A 96 13.02 -4.10 1.77
N THR A 97 13.53 -3.42 0.76
CA THR A 97 14.00 -2.02 0.82
C THR A 97 12.87 -1.01 0.99
N VAL A 98 11.64 -1.47 1.13
CA VAL A 98 10.41 -0.66 1.10
C VAL A 98 9.73 -0.56 2.46
N ASP A 99 10.13 -1.37 3.46
CA ASP A 99 9.52 -1.39 4.78
C ASP A 99 10.01 -0.19 5.64
N PRO A 100 9.11 0.74 6.03
CA PRO A 100 9.44 1.89 6.88
C PRO A 100 9.56 1.54 8.36
N HIS A 101 9.33 0.29 8.74
CA HIS A 101 9.24 -0.12 10.14
C HIS A 101 10.55 -0.74 10.63
N ILE A 102 10.91 -0.39 11.86
CA ILE A 102 12.03 -1.02 12.60
C ILE A 102 11.52 -1.54 13.93
N THR A 103 12.27 -2.47 14.52
CA THR A 103 11.94 -2.96 15.87
C THR A 103 12.21 -1.87 16.91
N PRO A 104 11.53 -1.90 18.07
CA PRO A 104 11.84 -0.99 19.17
C PRO A 104 13.32 -1.05 19.58
N GLU A 105 13.92 -2.23 19.60
CA GLU A 105 15.32 -2.45 19.95
C GLU A 105 16.27 -1.72 18.99
N ASP A 106 16.00 -1.80 17.66
CA ASP A 106 16.78 -1.11 16.63
C ASP A 106 16.63 0.42 16.76
N ALA A 107 15.43 0.90 17.11
CA ALA A 107 15.21 2.31 17.37
C ALA A 107 15.98 2.79 18.59
N TYR A 108 15.92 2.06 19.71
CA TYR A 108 16.67 2.41 20.92
C TYR A 108 18.17 2.35 20.72
N ALA A 109 18.69 1.44 19.90
CA ALA A 109 20.12 1.35 19.58
C ALA A 109 20.65 2.59 18.83
N GLN A 110 19.79 3.33 18.11
CA GLN A 110 20.17 4.55 17.40
C GLN A 110 20.16 5.82 18.30
N VAL A 111 19.52 5.76 19.47
CA VAL A 111 19.38 6.92 20.40
C VAL A 111 20.70 7.55 20.80
N PRO A 112 21.77 6.80 21.19
CA PRO A 112 23.05 7.41 21.57
C PRO A 112 23.69 8.20 20.44
N ARG A 113 23.63 7.71 19.20
CA ARG A 113 24.15 8.41 18.01
C ARG A 113 23.40 9.73 17.81
N ILE A 114 22.07 9.69 17.80
CA ILE A 114 21.23 10.87 17.54
C ILE A 114 21.41 11.89 18.67
N SER A 115 21.40 11.47 19.94
CA SER A 115 21.62 12.36 21.09
C SER A 115 22.95 13.08 20.99
N LYS A 116 24.04 12.38 20.61
CA LYS A 116 25.38 12.96 20.45
C LYS A 116 25.43 14.03 19.37
N VAL A 117 24.77 13.81 18.23
CA VAL A 117 24.83 14.71 17.08
C VAL A 117 23.85 15.88 17.24
N THR A 118 22.69 15.66 17.83
CA THR A 118 21.65 16.70 17.98
C THR A 118 21.73 17.49 19.27
N GLY A 119 22.40 16.95 20.31
CA GLY A 119 22.37 17.49 21.66
C GLY A 119 21.07 17.23 22.42
N LEU A 120 20.10 16.55 21.82
CA LEU A 120 18.84 16.24 22.48
C LEU A 120 19.05 15.20 23.60
N PRO A 121 18.35 15.37 24.74
CA PRO A 121 18.42 14.40 25.83
C PRO A 121 17.96 13.02 25.38
N VAL A 122 18.65 11.98 25.86
CA VAL A 122 18.27 10.57 25.61
C VAL A 122 16.83 10.28 26.02
N SER A 123 16.35 10.88 27.12
CA SER A 123 14.96 10.74 27.57
C SER A 123 13.95 11.23 26.56
N THR A 124 14.21 12.36 25.90
CA THR A 124 13.36 12.93 24.86
C THR A 124 13.22 11.99 23.66
N LEU A 125 14.34 11.45 23.18
CA LEU A 125 14.35 10.51 22.06
C LEU A 125 13.62 9.19 22.39
N LYS A 126 13.81 8.68 23.62
CA LYS A 126 13.07 7.51 24.10
C LYS A 126 11.57 7.76 24.20
N THR A 127 11.16 8.94 24.66
CA THR A 127 9.75 9.34 24.73
C THR A 127 9.13 9.40 23.32
N ALA A 128 9.85 9.93 22.33
CA ALA A 128 9.37 9.96 20.95
C ALA A 128 9.16 8.55 20.37
N ILE A 129 10.09 7.63 20.63
CA ILE A 129 9.96 6.21 20.24
C ILE A 129 8.74 5.60 20.92
N GLN A 130 8.61 5.75 22.24
CA GLN A 130 7.51 5.17 23.01
C GLN A 130 6.15 5.71 22.53
N PHE A 131 6.04 7.01 22.29
CA PHE A 131 4.84 7.61 21.74
C PHE A 131 4.46 7.01 20.37
N ASN A 132 5.45 6.78 19.49
CA ASN A 132 5.22 6.19 18.19
C ASN A 132 4.74 4.73 18.30
N ILE A 133 5.33 3.95 19.22
CA ILE A 133 4.91 2.57 19.51
C ILE A 133 3.45 2.55 19.99
N GLU A 134 3.09 3.38 20.99
CA GLU A 134 1.73 3.42 21.53
C GLU A 134 0.70 3.90 20.49
N LYS A 135 1.03 4.90 19.69
CA LYS A 135 0.17 5.37 18.59
C LYS A 135 -0.13 4.27 17.58
N ASN A 136 0.88 3.45 17.23
CA ASN A 136 0.75 2.39 16.25
C ASN A 136 0.17 1.09 16.84
N LYS A 137 0.12 0.94 18.16
CA LYS A 137 -0.41 -0.23 18.87
C LYS A 137 -1.87 -0.52 18.52
N VAL A 138 -2.70 0.52 18.40
CA VAL A 138 -4.12 0.37 18.06
C VAL A 138 -4.31 -0.27 16.68
N SER A 139 -3.48 0.11 15.71
CA SER A 139 -3.49 -0.50 14.37
C SER A 139 -3.03 -1.96 14.37
N ASN A 140 -2.20 -2.35 15.34
CA ASN A 140 -1.65 -3.70 15.46
C ASN A 140 -2.58 -4.69 16.19
N ILE A 141 -3.53 -4.22 17.00
CA ILE A 141 -4.45 -5.08 17.76
C ILE A 141 -5.23 -6.01 16.82
N LEU A 142 -5.64 -5.53 15.66
CA LEU A 142 -6.41 -6.31 14.68
C LEU A 142 -5.57 -7.39 13.95
N VAL A 143 -4.23 -7.24 13.94
CA VAL A 143 -3.31 -8.09 13.14
C VAL A 143 -2.42 -8.94 14.05
N PHE A 144 -2.47 -8.78 15.38
CA PHE A 144 -1.57 -9.42 16.35
C PHE A 144 -0.08 -9.24 16.02
N ALA A 145 0.26 -8.11 15.40
CA ALA A 145 1.63 -7.81 15.00
C ALA A 145 2.48 -7.39 16.21
N PRO A 146 3.78 -7.71 16.23
CA PRO A 146 4.69 -7.22 17.25
C PRO A 146 4.79 -5.68 17.22
N PRO A 147 5.17 -5.02 18.33
CA PRO A 147 5.36 -3.58 18.35
C PRO A 147 6.44 -3.15 17.36
N TYR A 148 6.22 -2.05 16.68
CA TYR A 148 7.15 -1.48 15.71
C TYR A 148 7.25 0.04 15.85
N VAL A 149 8.31 0.60 15.29
CA VAL A 149 8.53 2.04 15.16
C VAL A 149 8.53 2.41 13.68
N ASN A 150 7.69 3.36 13.29
CA ASN A 150 7.71 3.91 11.94
C ASN A 150 8.72 5.05 11.87
N VAL A 151 9.80 4.84 11.12
CA VAL A 151 10.94 5.75 11.06
C VAL A 151 10.55 7.12 10.51
N LEU A 152 9.70 7.18 9.49
CA LEU A 152 9.25 8.44 8.91
C LEU A 152 8.43 9.27 9.93
N GLU A 153 7.49 8.62 10.63
CA GLU A 153 6.66 9.32 11.64
C GLU A 153 7.50 9.86 12.79
N VAL A 154 8.44 9.07 13.33
CA VAL A 154 9.33 9.52 14.42
C VAL A 154 10.21 10.68 13.95
N ASN A 155 10.78 10.61 12.74
CA ASN A 155 11.61 11.69 12.22
C ASN A 155 10.81 12.98 12.00
N ILE A 156 9.59 12.91 11.45
CA ILE A 156 8.70 14.08 11.32
C ILE A 156 8.37 14.68 12.69
N GLN A 157 8.07 13.84 13.68
CA GLN A 157 7.80 14.28 15.04
C GLN A 157 9.00 15.05 15.66
N LEU A 158 10.22 14.56 15.44
CA LEU A 158 11.43 15.24 15.94
C LEU A 158 11.68 16.55 15.20
N ILE A 159 11.56 16.58 13.88
CA ILE A 159 11.76 17.80 13.08
C ILE A 159 10.72 18.87 13.48
N SER A 160 9.46 18.49 13.61
CA SER A 160 8.38 19.41 14.01
C SER A 160 8.52 19.91 15.45
N GLY A 161 9.00 19.04 16.35
CA GLY A 161 9.15 19.38 17.79
C GLY A 161 10.40 20.18 18.11
N TYR A 162 11.44 20.08 17.28
CA TYR A 162 12.75 20.72 17.52
C TYR A 162 13.31 21.34 16.23
N PRO A 163 12.60 22.32 15.62
CA PRO A 163 13.00 22.91 14.34
C PRO A 163 14.41 23.49 14.38
N ASP A 164 14.82 24.13 15.48
CA ASP A 164 16.16 24.74 15.65
C ASP A 164 17.33 23.73 15.55
N VAL A 165 17.06 22.44 15.78
CA VAL A 165 18.08 21.38 15.73
C VAL A 165 18.21 20.80 14.32
N TYR A 166 17.12 20.83 13.55
CA TYR A 166 17.00 20.12 12.26
C TYR A 166 17.03 21.05 11.03
N HIS A 167 17.06 22.37 11.24
CA HIS A 167 17.30 23.39 10.19
C HIS A 167 18.76 23.64 9.92
#